data_fde2bf78f82fbb78bfde0edb6c10e2fb
#
_entry.id   fde2bf78f82fbb78bfde0edb6c10e2fb
#
_cell.length_a   1.000
_cell.length_b   1.000
_cell.length_c   1.000
_cell.angle_alpha   90.00
_cell.angle_beta   90.00
_cell.angle_gamma   90.00
#
_symmetry.space_group_name_H-M   'P 1'
#
loop_
_entity.id
_entity.type
_entity.pdbx_description
1 polymer ?
#
loop_
_entity_poly.entity_id
_entity_poly.type
_entity_poly.pdbx_seq_one_letter_code
_entity_poly.pdbx_strand_id
1 'polypeptide(L)'
;LPPHPYLVAEVEGNVVGYAYASEHRAREAYRWSADVTVYVDPAVHRKGVGRALYQQLLPVLEKQGIHAAYAGIALPNAGSIGIHEALGFTHIGTYPEVGFKHGQWHSVDYWRKPLCAVTPPIEIIPFSEIKGELRNQV
;
A
#
# COMPACT_ATOMS: atom_id res chain seq x y z
N LEU A 1 -14.54 11.53 -4.75
CA LEU A 1 -13.26 10.82 -4.83
C LEU A 1 -12.87 10.31 -3.46
N PRO A 2 -12.38 9.08 -3.38
CA PRO A 2 -11.90 8.58 -2.12
C PRO A 2 -10.78 9.50 -1.59
N PRO A 3 -10.69 9.70 -0.29
CA PRO A 3 -9.63 10.53 0.29
C PRO A 3 -8.24 9.88 0.21
N HIS A 4 -8.17 8.65 -0.26
CA HIS A 4 -6.93 7.88 -0.33
C HIS A 4 -6.32 7.91 -1.73
N PRO A 5 -4.98 7.86 -1.83
CA PRO A 5 -4.30 7.91 -3.13
C PRO A 5 -4.43 6.62 -3.93
N TYR A 6 -4.45 6.78 -5.23
CA TYR A 6 -4.39 5.68 -6.20
C TYR A 6 -3.41 6.08 -7.30
N LEU A 7 -2.34 5.31 -7.46
CA LEU A 7 -1.27 5.60 -8.39
C LEU A 7 -1.16 4.51 -9.44
N VAL A 8 -0.84 4.89 -10.67
CA VAL A 8 -0.58 3.92 -11.76
C VAL A 8 0.82 4.15 -12.31
N ALA A 9 1.42 3.06 -12.79
CA ALA A 9 2.69 3.10 -13.53
C ALA A 9 2.41 2.80 -14.98
N GLU A 10 2.91 3.65 -15.88
CA GLU A 10 2.76 3.48 -17.32
C GLU A 10 4.13 3.35 -17.98
N VAL A 11 4.22 2.46 -18.96
CA VAL A 11 5.39 2.31 -19.83
C VAL A 11 4.88 2.36 -21.26
N GLU A 12 5.36 3.33 -22.03
CA GLU A 12 4.97 3.51 -23.44
C GLU A 12 3.44 3.57 -23.63
N GLY A 13 2.74 4.26 -22.71
CA GLY A 13 1.30 4.44 -22.78
C GLY A 13 0.48 3.28 -22.23
N ASN A 14 1.14 2.20 -21.79
CA ASN A 14 0.45 1.04 -21.21
C ASN A 14 0.57 1.03 -19.70
N VAL A 15 -0.54 0.80 -19.00
CA VAL A 15 -0.53 0.64 -17.55
C VAL A 15 0.07 -0.72 -17.22
N VAL A 16 1.16 -0.72 -16.46
CA VAL A 16 1.90 -1.94 -16.09
C VAL A 16 1.81 -2.25 -14.60
N GLY A 17 1.21 -1.38 -13.82
CA GLY A 17 1.01 -1.63 -12.40
C GLY A 17 0.24 -0.51 -11.74
N TYR A 18 -0.18 -0.77 -10.50
CA TYR A 18 -0.84 0.24 -9.68
C TYR A 18 -0.57 -0.02 -8.20
N ALA A 19 -0.69 1.03 -7.41
CA ALA A 19 -0.68 0.94 -5.96
C ALA A 19 -1.71 1.91 -5.41
N TYR A 20 -2.40 1.51 -4.37
CA TYR A 20 -3.39 2.37 -3.75
C TYR A 20 -3.49 2.10 -2.26
N ALA A 21 -4.07 3.07 -1.56
CA ALA A 21 -4.44 2.92 -0.17
C ALA A 21 -5.95 2.90 -0.04
N SER A 22 -6.42 2.23 0.99
CA SER A 22 -7.83 2.16 1.32
C SER A 22 -8.02 2.16 2.83
N GLU A 23 -9.26 2.32 3.25
CA GLU A 23 -9.62 2.33 4.65
C GLU A 23 -9.31 0.96 5.29
N HIS A 24 -8.60 0.97 6.41
CA HIS A 24 -8.26 -0.27 7.12
C HIS A 24 -9.49 -0.87 7.81
N ARG A 25 -10.24 -0.02 8.52
CA ARG A 25 -11.50 -0.38 9.20
C ARG A 25 -12.43 0.82 9.14
N ALA A 26 -13.73 0.57 9.07
CA ALA A 26 -14.72 1.63 8.90
C ALA A 26 -14.90 2.55 10.10
N ARG A 27 -14.48 2.16 11.29
CA ARG A 27 -14.65 2.97 12.51
C ARG A 27 -13.67 4.13 12.54
N GLU A 28 -14.14 5.28 13.02
CA GLU A 28 -13.34 6.51 13.09
C GLU A 28 -12.01 6.36 13.85
N ALA A 29 -12.00 5.51 14.88
CA ALA A 29 -10.78 5.26 15.65
C ALA A 29 -9.63 4.73 14.80
N TYR A 30 -9.92 4.11 13.65
CA TYR A 30 -8.94 3.49 12.77
C TYR A 30 -8.63 4.33 11.53
N ARG A 31 -9.07 5.59 11.46
CA ARG A 31 -8.90 6.42 10.27
C ARG A 31 -7.45 6.79 9.97
N TRP A 32 -6.55 6.64 10.94
CA TRP A 32 -5.11 6.87 10.75
C TRP A 32 -4.35 5.63 10.33
N SER A 33 -5.05 4.53 10.13
CA SER A 33 -4.50 3.29 9.56
C SER A 33 -5.00 3.16 8.13
N ALA A 34 -4.11 2.78 7.22
CA ALA A 34 -4.49 2.57 5.82
C ALA A 34 -3.98 1.22 5.35
N ASP A 35 -4.81 0.51 4.58
CA ASP A 35 -4.38 -0.67 3.86
C ASP A 35 -3.74 -0.22 2.56
N VAL A 36 -2.65 -0.85 2.18
CA VAL A 36 -1.97 -0.57 0.92
C VAL A 36 -1.92 -1.83 0.08
N THR A 37 -2.07 -1.65 -1.23
CA THR A 37 -2.05 -2.73 -2.21
C THR A 37 -1.20 -2.31 -3.38
N VAL A 38 -0.38 -3.23 -3.90
CA VAL A 38 0.39 -3.03 -5.11
C VAL A 38 0.16 -4.21 -6.05
N TYR A 39 0.00 -3.91 -7.32
CA TYR A 39 -0.07 -4.91 -8.38
C TYR A 39 0.88 -4.50 -9.50
N VAL A 40 1.62 -5.46 -10.03
CA VAL A 40 2.52 -5.25 -11.16
C VAL A 40 2.29 -6.34 -12.20
N ASP A 41 2.14 -5.94 -13.46
CA ASP A 41 1.98 -6.87 -14.57
C ASP A 41 3.16 -7.85 -14.57
N PRO A 42 2.92 -9.17 -14.62
CA PRO A 42 4.01 -10.15 -14.65
C PRO A 42 5.05 -9.91 -15.75
N ALA A 43 4.65 -9.30 -16.87
CA ALA A 43 5.57 -9.01 -17.97
C ALA A 43 6.70 -8.03 -17.58
N VAL A 44 6.49 -7.25 -16.51
CA VAL A 44 7.50 -6.28 -16.02
C VAL A 44 7.95 -6.59 -14.60
N HIS A 45 7.76 -7.81 -14.12
CA HIS A 45 8.27 -8.20 -12.81
C HIS A 45 9.80 -8.06 -12.76
N ARG A 46 10.32 -7.75 -11.57
CA ARG A 46 11.76 -7.56 -11.30
C ARG A 46 12.36 -6.30 -11.97
N LYS A 47 11.52 -5.40 -12.48
CA LYS A 47 11.99 -4.12 -13.04
C LYS A 47 11.80 -2.95 -12.07
N GLY A 48 11.47 -3.23 -10.82
CA GLY A 48 11.33 -2.21 -9.79
C GLY A 48 10.05 -1.39 -9.83
N VAL A 49 9.04 -1.80 -10.61
CA VAL A 49 7.78 -1.05 -10.74
C VAL A 49 7.03 -0.97 -9.42
N GLY A 50 6.86 -2.10 -8.73
CA GLY A 50 6.16 -2.13 -7.44
C GLY A 50 6.85 -1.28 -6.39
N ARG A 51 8.16 -1.37 -6.33
CA ARG A 51 8.96 -0.56 -5.41
C ARG A 51 8.82 0.93 -5.72
N ALA A 52 8.90 1.30 -7.00
CA ALA A 52 8.75 2.70 -7.42
C ALA A 52 7.37 3.25 -7.07
N LEU A 53 6.32 2.46 -7.24
CA LEU A 53 4.97 2.85 -6.87
C LEU A 53 4.87 3.13 -5.36
N TYR A 54 5.40 2.25 -4.53
CA TYR A 54 5.38 2.44 -3.08
C TYR A 54 6.27 3.61 -2.64
N GLN A 55 7.37 3.85 -3.33
CA GLN A 55 8.24 5.00 -3.02
C GLN A 55 7.52 6.33 -3.22
N GLN A 56 6.46 6.36 -4.02
CA GLN A 56 5.61 7.53 -4.16
C GLN A 56 4.38 7.49 -3.25
N LEU A 57 3.77 6.32 -3.08
CA LEU A 57 2.56 6.17 -2.29
C LEU A 57 2.80 6.42 -0.80
N LEU A 58 3.83 5.81 -0.22
CA LEU A 58 4.06 5.88 1.22
C LEU A 58 4.34 7.30 1.72
N PRO A 59 5.16 8.13 1.03
CA PRO A 59 5.33 9.52 1.45
C PRO A 59 4.04 10.34 1.38
N VAL A 60 3.15 10.05 0.43
CA VAL A 60 1.84 10.73 0.35
C VAL A 60 1.02 10.42 1.59
N LEU A 61 0.94 9.15 1.98
CA LEU A 61 0.21 8.74 3.17
C LEU A 61 0.78 9.41 4.43
N GLU A 62 2.10 9.50 4.54
CA GLU A 62 2.73 10.18 5.67
C GLU A 62 2.32 11.66 5.72
N LYS A 63 2.31 12.34 4.57
CA LYS A 63 1.86 13.74 4.48
C LYS A 63 0.40 13.90 4.83
N GLN A 64 -0.43 12.91 4.52
CA GLN A 64 -1.84 12.93 4.89
C GLN A 64 -2.06 12.80 6.41
N GLY A 65 -1.06 12.35 7.14
CA GLY A 65 -1.17 12.09 8.57
C GLY A 65 -1.47 10.64 8.92
N ILE A 66 -1.36 9.73 7.97
CA ILE A 66 -1.55 8.30 8.23
C ILE A 66 -0.43 7.80 9.14
N HIS A 67 -0.81 7.20 10.25
CA HIS A 67 0.12 6.73 11.27
C HIS A 67 0.87 5.47 10.83
N ALA A 68 0.18 4.53 10.22
CA ALA A 68 0.79 3.29 9.75
C ALA A 68 0.04 2.71 8.54
N ALA A 69 0.80 2.05 7.67
CA ALA A 69 0.28 1.31 6.52
C ALA A 69 0.30 -0.20 6.83
N TYR A 70 -0.72 -0.89 6.38
CA TYR A 70 -0.87 -2.33 6.54
C TYR A 70 -1.01 -2.99 5.18
N ALA A 71 -0.34 -4.12 4.98
CA ALA A 71 -0.45 -4.88 3.74
C ALA A 71 -0.83 -6.31 4.05
N GLY A 72 -1.85 -6.82 3.35
CA GLY A 72 -2.23 -8.23 3.40
C GLY A 72 -1.71 -8.92 2.15
N ILE A 73 -0.92 -9.96 2.31
CA ILE A 73 -0.28 -10.68 1.20
C ILE A 73 -0.77 -12.12 1.20
N ALA A 74 -1.52 -12.48 0.15
CA ALA A 74 -1.95 -13.87 -0.02
C ALA A 74 -0.75 -14.75 -0.36
N LEU A 75 -0.59 -15.84 0.38
CA LEU A 75 0.55 -16.74 0.23
C LEU A 75 0.27 -17.88 -0.76
N PRO A 76 1.26 -18.38 -1.47
CA PRO A 76 2.66 -17.95 -1.48
C PRO A 76 2.87 -16.73 -2.40
N ASN A 77 3.71 -15.79 -1.99
CA ASN A 77 4.05 -14.64 -2.83
C ASN A 77 5.39 -14.04 -2.36
N ALA A 78 6.48 -14.71 -2.68
CA ALA A 78 7.82 -14.29 -2.26
C ALA A 78 8.20 -12.91 -2.81
N GLY A 79 7.75 -12.58 -4.02
CA GLY A 79 8.03 -11.29 -4.64
C GLY A 79 7.43 -10.12 -3.86
N SER A 80 6.16 -10.25 -3.47
CA SER A 80 5.48 -9.21 -2.68
C SER A 80 6.09 -9.08 -1.29
N ILE A 81 6.38 -10.21 -0.64
CA ILE A 81 7.05 -10.21 0.66
C ILE A 81 8.38 -9.46 0.57
N GLY A 82 9.18 -9.75 -0.46
CA GLY A 82 10.46 -9.09 -0.65
C GLY A 82 10.35 -7.58 -0.81
N ILE A 83 9.36 -7.10 -1.56
CA ILE A 83 9.12 -5.66 -1.74
C ILE A 83 8.79 -5.02 -0.39
N HIS A 84 7.89 -5.63 0.37
CA HIS A 84 7.48 -5.06 1.66
C HIS A 84 8.63 -5.06 2.67
N GLU A 85 9.40 -6.14 2.74
CA GLU A 85 10.59 -6.17 3.59
C GLU A 85 11.60 -5.08 3.20
N ALA A 86 11.87 -4.95 1.91
CA ALA A 86 12.83 -3.96 1.41
C ALA A 86 12.42 -2.53 1.74
N LEU A 87 11.12 -2.25 1.85
CA LEU A 87 10.59 -0.93 2.15
C LEU A 87 10.33 -0.69 3.63
N GLY A 88 10.77 -1.60 4.49
CA GLY A 88 10.71 -1.41 5.93
C GLY A 88 9.44 -1.87 6.61
N PHE A 89 8.61 -2.65 5.93
CA PHE A 89 7.47 -3.29 6.59
C PHE A 89 7.97 -4.43 7.48
N THR A 90 7.28 -4.67 8.58
CA THR A 90 7.55 -5.80 9.48
C THR A 90 6.36 -6.74 9.49
N HIS A 91 6.64 -8.03 9.55
CA HIS A 91 5.62 -9.07 9.64
C HIS A 91 4.94 -9.00 11.01
N ILE A 92 3.61 -8.96 11.03
CA ILE A 92 2.85 -8.87 12.28
C ILE A 92 1.98 -10.10 12.55
N GLY A 93 1.74 -10.94 11.57
CA GLY A 93 0.98 -12.16 11.78
C GLY A 93 0.52 -12.80 10.50
N THR A 94 0.00 -14.02 10.62
CA THR A 94 -0.53 -14.77 9.50
C THR A 94 -1.94 -15.24 9.85
N TYR A 95 -2.89 -15.03 8.93
CA TYR A 95 -4.21 -15.63 9.02
C TYR A 95 -4.15 -16.96 8.28
N PRO A 96 -4.09 -18.10 8.99
CA PRO A 96 -4.00 -19.40 8.33
C PRO A 96 -5.33 -19.75 7.66
N GLU A 97 -5.25 -20.20 6.41
CA GLU A 97 -6.40 -20.73 5.66
C GLU A 97 -7.64 -19.85 5.74
N VAL A 98 -7.48 -18.55 5.52
CA VAL A 98 -8.55 -17.57 5.65
C VAL A 98 -9.37 -17.42 4.37
N GLY A 99 -8.80 -17.75 3.22
CA GLY A 99 -9.48 -17.65 1.93
C GLY A 99 -9.48 -18.97 1.18
N PHE A 100 -10.57 -19.26 0.47
CA PHE A 100 -10.66 -20.44 -0.40
C PHE A 100 -10.86 -19.99 -1.83
N LYS A 101 -9.91 -20.36 -2.71
CA LYS A 101 -9.91 -19.89 -4.09
C LYS A 101 -9.12 -20.88 -4.96
N HIS A 102 -9.61 -21.10 -6.17
CA HIS A 102 -9.01 -22.05 -7.12
C HIS A 102 -8.81 -23.44 -6.52
N GLY A 103 -9.80 -23.92 -5.76
CA GLY A 103 -9.78 -25.26 -5.18
C GLY A 103 -8.82 -25.44 -3.99
N GLN A 104 -8.29 -24.35 -3.45
CA GLN A 104 -7.31 -24.41 -2.35
C GLN A 104 -7.57 -23.36 -1.28
N TRP A 105 -7.21 -23.68 -0.07
CA TRP A 105 -7.15 -22.73 1.03
C TRP A 105 -5.88 -21.91 0.91
N HIS A 106 -6.00 -20.61 1.21
CA HIS A 106 -4.88 -19.67 1.20
C HIS A 106 -4.75 -18.96 2.53
N SER A 107 -3.52 -18.85 3.00
CA SER A 107 -3.19 -18.04 4.16
C SER A 107 -2.83 -16.63 3.71
N VAL A 108 -3.00 -15.65 4.60
CA VAL A 108 -2.66 -14.25 4.33
C VAL A 108 -1.71 -13.75 5.41
N ASP A 109 -0.54 -13.25 4.99
CA ASP A 109 0.41 -12.58 5.86
C ASP A 109 0.03 -11.12 5.98
N TYR A 110 0.13 -10.56 7.19
CA TYR A 110 -0.04 -9.14 7.43
C TYR A 110 1.27 -8.49 7.82
N TRP A 111 1.53 -7.35 7.18
CA TRP A 111 2.76 -6.57 7.34
C TRP A 111 2.40 -5.15 7.69
N ARG A 112 3.25 -4.46 8.43
CA ARG A 112 2.98 -3.09 8.91
C ARG A 112 4.21 -2.21 8.75
N LYS A 113 3.98 -0.96 8.33
CA LYS A 113 5.02 0.07 8.30
C LYS A 113 4.53 1.33 9.01
N PRO A 114 5.21 1.79 10.08
CA PRO A 114 4.89 3.08 10.67
C PRO A 114 5.26 4.22 9.71
N LEU A 115 4.42 5.25 9.66
CA LEU A 115 4.60 6.39 8.77
C LEU A 115 4.67 7.69 9.59
N CYS A 116 3.53 8.35 9.81
CA CYS A 116 3.48 9.61 10.55
C CYS A 116 3.46 9.35 12.05
N ALA A 117 4.50 9.83 12.76
CA ALA A 117 4.67 9.57 14.20
C ALA A 117 4.00 10.61 15.10
N VAL A 118 3.30 11.60 14.53
CA VAL A 118 2.69 12.69 15.31
C VAL A 118 1.62 12.15 16.26
N THR A 119 1.75 12.49 17.55
CA THR A 119 0.82 12.06 18.60
C THR A 119 0.50 13.24 19.51
N PRO A 120 -0.76 13.60 19.72
CA PRO A 120 -1.96 13.01 19.11
C PRO A 120 -2.00 13.20 17.60
N PRO A 121 -2.70 12.30 16.87
CA PRO A 121 -2.70 12.36 15.42
C PRO A 121 -3.44 13.60 14.91
N ILE A 122 -3.00 14.10 13.76
CA ILE A 122 -3.62 15.25 13.11
C ILE A 122 -4.85 14.78 12.31
N GLU A 123 -5.70 15.72 11.89
CA GLU A 123 -6.77 15.43 10.94
C GLU A 123 -6.16 14.95 9.63
N ILE A 124 -6.78 13.92 9.04
CA ILE A 124 -6.32 13.37 7.76
C ILE A 124 -6.51 14.41 6.66
N ILE A 125 -5.45 14.65 5.91
CA ILE A 125 -5.48 15.55 4.76
C ILE A 125 -5.88 14.73 3.53
N PRO A 126 -6.98 15.11 2.84
CA PRO A 126 -7.40 14.38 1.65
C PRO A 126 -6.35 14.39 0.55
N PHE A 127 -6.25 13.31 -0.20
CA PHE A 127 -5.29 13.21 -1.29
C PHE A 127 -5.43 14.34 -2.31
N SER A 128 -6.65 14.80 -2.56
CA SER A 128 -6.89 15.90 -3.48
C SER A 128 -6.11 17.18 -3.12
N GLU A 129 -5.80 17.40 -1.84
CA GLU A 129 -5.04 18.55 -1.39
C GLU A 129 -3.52 18.36 -1.53
N ILE A 130 -3.05 17.13 -1.66
CA ILE A 130 -1.62 16.79 -1.78
C ILE A 130 -1.22 16.53 -3.24
N LYS A 131 -2.17 16.14 -4.07
CA LYS A 131 -1.96 15.71 -5.46
C LYS A 131 -1.12 16.69 -6.30
N GLY A 132 -1.29 17.98 -6.10
CA GLY A 132 -0.52 19.01 -6.81
C GLY A 132 0.96 18.95 -6.49
N GLU A 133 1.33 18.68 -5.24
CA GLU A 133 2.72 18.55 -4.81
C GLU A 133 3.37 17.33 -5.44
N LEU A 134 2.63 16.23 -5.54
CA LEU A 134 3.13 14.98 -6.12
C LEU A 134 3.54 15.17 -7.58
N ARG A 135 2.76 15.93 -8.35
CA ARG A 135 3.04 16.19 -9.76
C ARG A 135 4.34 16.97 -9.97
N ASN A 136 4.76 17.75 -9.00
CA ASN A 136 5.95 18.58 -9.09
C ASN A 136 7.22 17.83 -8.70
N GLN A 137 7.10 16.60 -8.24
CA GLN A 137 8.22 15.78 -7.79
C GLN A 137 8.66 14.71 -8.79
N VAL A 138 7.97 14.61 -9.89
CA VAL A 138 8.24 13.57 -10.91
C VAL A 138 9.09 14.12 -12.04
#